data_4e93b78ed8699353dc810494fcd1036b
#
_entry.id   4e93b78ed8699353dc810494fcd1036b
#
_cell.length_a   1.000
_cell.length_b   1.000
_cell.length_c   1.000
_cell.angle_alpha   90.00
_cell.angle_beta   90.00
_cell.angle_gamma   90.00
#
_symmetry.space_group_name_H-M   'P 1'
#
loop_
_entity.id
_entity.type
_entity.pdbx_description
1 polymer ?
#
loop_
_entity_poly.entity_id
_entity_poly.type
_entity_poly.pdbx_seq_one_letter_code
_entity_poly.pdbx_strand_id
1 'polypeptide(L)'
;MATNPKLPDYPNIPPRRPENEHAKVQVIKKNKFPWPIIALIVGAAILIAIIAILPRGPHVTAPPTGAQVPQQPTAEQIQLTNMKIAQSPVGGALYLSGILHNMGNTAITGVQVQAQFLGRNGPMLETVTRPVQGIVGGSTAGNATSQDLTQAPIQPNEARPIRIYFEHVPAGWNHQLPQLTVTTVTGTTP
;
A
#
# COMPACT_ATOMS: atom_id res chain seq x y z
N MET A 1 62.52 -34.37 26.65
CA MET A 1 62.77 -34.96 25.31
C MET A 1 61.52 -34.81 24.48
N ALA A 2 61.52 -33.83 23.58
CA ALA A 2 60.39 -33.57 22.72
C ALA A 2 60.68 -34.16 21.33
N THR A 3 59.90 -35.12 20.91
CA THR A 3 59.95 -35.74 19.59
C THR A 3 59.23 -34.89 18.55
N ASN A 4 59.99 -34.45 17.56
CA ASN A 4 59.54 -33.65 16.44
C ASN A 4 58.75 -34.53 15.42
N PRO A 5 57.55 -34.23 15.04
CA PRO A 5 56.84 -35.00 14.02
C PRO A 5 57.37 -34.65 12.60
N LYS A 6 57.66 -35.71 11.87
CA LYS A 6 58.20 -35.74 10.50
C LYS A 6 57.16 -35.23 9.54
N LEU A 7 57.47 -34.19 8.72
CA LEU A 7 56.62 -33.70 7.63
C LEU A 7 56.46 -34.78 6.54
N PRO A 8 55.28 -34.89 5.93
CA PRO A 8 55.09 -35.78 4.78
C PRO A 8 55.74 -35.22 3.50
N ASP A 9 56.41 -36.16 2.78
CA ASP A 9 56.99 -35.92 1.46
C ASP A 9 55.95 -35.58 0.43
N TYR A 10 56.08 -34.42 -0.22
CA TYR A 10 55.27 -34.04 -1.40
C TYR A 10 55.89 -34.63 -2.67
N PRO A 11 55.09 -35.28 -3.52
CA PRO A 11 55.61 -35.78 -4.80
C PRO A 11 55.95 -34.61 -5.74
N ASN A 12 57.18 -34.74 -6.31
CA ASN A 12 57.79 -33.81 -7.26
C ASN A 12 56.97 -33.76 -8.54
N ILE A 13 56.20 -32.66 -8.74
CA ILE A 13 55.45 -32.44 -9.97
C ILE A 13 56.33 -31.79 -11.01
N PRO A 14 56.56 -32.40 -12.20
CA PRO A 14 57.40 -31.82 -13.25
C PRO A 14 56.76 -30.58 -13.82
N PRO A 15 57.56 -29.55 -14.24
CA PRO A 15 57.05 -28.30 -14.81
C PRO A 15 56.35 -28.57 -16.13
N ARG A 16 55.10 -28.12 -16.25
CA ARG A 16 54.37 -28.13 -17.53
C ARG A 16 55.03 -27.20 -18.50
N ARG A 17 55.38 -27.75 -19.65
CA ARG A 17 55.91 -27.06 -20.85
C ARG A 17 54.82 -26.10 -21.36
N PRO A 18 55.10 -24.84 -21.70
CA PRO A 18 54.18 -23.98 -22.40
C PRO A 18 54.03 -24.44 -23.84
N GLU A 19 52.90 -24.99 -24.18
CA GLU A 19 52.55 -25.33 -25.57
C GLU A 19 52.00 -24.06 -26.21
N ASN A 20 52.92 -23.37 -26.96
CA ASN A 20 52.59 -22.25 -27.85
C ASN A 20 51.88 -22.80 -29.08
N GLU A 21 50.60 -22.98 -29.03
CA GLU A 21 49.78 -23.19 -30.22
C GLU A 21 49.17 -21.85 -30.65
N HIS A 22 49.81 -21.23 -31.65
CA HIS A 22 49.26 -20.11 -32.38
C HIS A 22 48.06 -20.59 -33.18
N ALA A 23 46.92 -20.77 -32.51
CA ALA A 23 45.63 -20.87 -33.18
C ALA A 23 45.33 -19.47 -33.80
N LYS A 24 45.51 -19.36 -35.11
CA LYS A 24 44.99 -18.23 -35.89
C LYS A 24 43.47 -18.19 -35.73
N VAL A 25 42.99 -17.38 -34.78
CA VAL A 25 41.61 -17.05 -34.68
C VAL A 25 41.20 -16.25 -35.92
N GLN A 26 40.57 -16.90 -36.86
CA GLN A 26 39.85 -16.20 -37.93
C GLN A 26 38.72 -15.42 -37.30
N VAL A 27 38.88 -14.11 -37.21
CA VAL A 27 37.81 -13.19 -36.85
C VAL A 27 36.79 -13.21 -37.99
N ILE A 28 35.78 -14.07 -37.82
CA ILE A 28 34.58 -13.99 -38.63
C ILE A 28 33.92 -12.65 -38.27
N LYS A 29 34.04 -11.67 -39.15
CA LYS A 29 33.29 -10.42 -39.09
C LYS A 29 31.80 -10.78 -39.18
N LYS A 30 31.17 -11.05 -38.03
CA LYS A 30 29.74 -11.23 -37.94
C LYS A 30 29.09 -9.90 -38.27
N ASN A 31 28.60 -9.77 -39.48
CA ASN A 31 27.76 -8.65 -39.91
C ASN A 31 26.62 -8.56 -38.92
N LYS A 32 26.73 -7.62 -37.99
CA LYS A 32 25.66 -7.34 -37.01
C LYS A 32 24.54 -6.64 -37.79
N PHE A 33 23.68 -7.45 -38.39
CA PHE A 33 22.43 -6.98 -38.93
C PHE A 33 21.69 -6.24 -37.81
N PRO A 34 21.24 -5.01 -38.01
CA PRO A 34 20.71 -4.18 -36.93
C PRO A 34 19.28 -4.60 -36.53
N TRP A 35 19.16 -5.85 -36.09
CA TRP A 35 17.90 -6.46 -35.66
C TRP A 35 17.18 -5.64 -34.57
N PRO A 36 17.87 -5.02 -33.58
CA PRO A 36 17.19 -4.22 -32.59
C PRO A 36 16.51 -2.96 -33.14
N ILE A 37 17.09 -2.37 -34.21
CA ILE A 37 16.49 -1.18 -34.83
C ILE A 37 15.23 -1.55 -35.61
N ILE A 38 15.25 -2.68 -36.32
CA ILE A 38 14.05 -3.18 -37.04
C ILE A 38 12.95 -3.57 -36.06
N ALA A 39 13.27 -4.23 -34.95
CA ALA A 39 12.30 -4.58 -33.90
C ALA A 39 11.65 -3.32 -33.29
N LEU A 40 12.43 -2.25 -33.10
CA LEU A 40 11.92 -1.00 -32.53
C LEU A 40 10.97 -0.28 -33.52
N ILE A 41 11.30 -0.28 -34.83
CA ILE A 41 10.45 0.35 -35.85
C ILE A 41 9.14 -0.43 -36.00
N VAL A 42 9.19 -1.77 -36.03
CA VAL A 42 7.99 -2.62 -36.12
C VAL A 42 7.12 -2.47 -34.87
N GLY A 43 7.73 -2.44 -33.67
CA GLY A 43 7.02 -2.21 -32.42
C GLY A 43 6.30 -0.87 -32.37
N ALA A 44 6.96 0.21 -32.83
CA ALA A 44 6.35 1.54 -32.91
C ALA A 44 5.20 1.60 -33.92
N ALA A 45 5.33 0.94 -35.07
CA ALA A 45 4.29 0.89 -36.08
C ALA A 45 3.05 0.13 -35.58
N ILE A 46 3.22 -0.97 -34.84
CA ILE A 46 2.12 -1.72 -34.22
C ILE A 46 1.41 -0.87 -33.16
N LEU A 47 2.17 -0.13 -32.33
CA LEU A 47 1.60 0.73 -31.31
C LEU A 47 0.74 1.85 -31.91
N ILE A 48 1.22 2.48 -32.98
CA ILE A 48 0.46 3.50 -33.72
C ILE A 48 -0.79 2.90 -34.36
N ALA A 49 -0.71 1.70 -34.92
CA ALA A 49 -1.86 1.01 -35.50
C ALA A 49 -2.92 0.68 -34.44
N ILE A 50 -2.50 0.23 -33.23
CA ILE A 50 -3.43 -0.02 -32.12
C ILE A 50 -4.13 1.26 -31.69
N ILE A 51 -3.41 2.38 -31.58
CA ILE A 51 -4.00 3.68 -31.23
C ILE A 51 -4.97 4.16 -32.31
N ALA A 52 -4.69 3.88 -33.59
CA ALA A 52 -5.54 4.28 -34.71
C ALA A 52 -6.81 3.42 -34.86
N ILE A 53 -6.78 2.15 -34.40
CA ILE A 53 -7.88 1.19 -34.47
C ILE A 53 -8.76 1.28 -33.22
N LEU A 54 -8.25 1.83 -32.09
CA LEU A 54 -9.15 2.08 -30.96
C LEU A 54 -10.32 2.93 -31.44
N PRO A 55 -11.57 2.43 -31.32
CA PRO A 55 -12.73 3.23 -31.67
C PRO A 55 -12.63 4.52 -30.86
N ARG A 56 -12.43 5.64 -31.57
CA ARG A 56 -12.62 6.95 -30.97
C ARG A 56 -14.05 6.95 -30.50
N GLY A 57 -14.24 6.74 -29.19
CA GLY A 57 -15.55 6.82 -28.58
C GLY A 57 -16.23 8.09 -29.06
N PRO A 58 -17.57 8.11 -29.17
CA PRO A 58 -18.29 9.29 -29.60
C PRO A 58 -17.75 10.47 -28.84
N HIS A 59 -17.40 11.55 -29.56
CA HIS A 59 -17.05 12.81 -28.93
C HIS A 59 -18.20 13.17 -28.00
N VAL A 60 -18.02 12.88 -26.72
CA VAL A 60 -18.92 13.37 -25.70
C VAL A 60 -18.75 14.89 -25.78
N THR A 61 -19.67 15.55 -26.46
CA THR A 61 -19.78 16.99 -26.40
C THR A 61 -19.75 17.34 -24.92
N ALA A 62 -18.72 18.06 -24.49
CA ALA A 62 -18.59 18.45 -23.11
C ALA A 62 -19.93 19.01 -22.64
N PRO A 63 -20.55 18.48 -21.59
CA PRO A 63 -21.75 19.05 -21.05
C PRO A 63 -21.46 20.51 -20.70
N PRO A 64 -22.41 21.41 -20.85
CA PRO A 64 -22.23 22.84 -20.60
C PRO A 64 -21.64 22.98 -19.20
N THR A 65 -20.52 23.70 -19.12
CA THR A 65 -19.80 24.06 -17.89
C THR A 65 -20.81 24.65 -16.90
N GLY A 66 -21.24 23.88 -15.90
CA GLY A 66 -22.15 24.40 -14.88
C GLY A 66 -22.73 23.38 -13.90
N ALA A 67 -22.82 22.11 -14.26
CA ALA A 67 -23.24 21.09 -13.30
C ALA A 67 -22.00 20.30 -12.81
N GLN A 68 -21.39 20.75 -11.73
CA GLN A 68 -20.50 19.88 -10.97
C GLN A 68 -21.34 18.71 -10.49
N VAL A 69 -21.15 17.55 -11.12
CA VAL A 69 -21.69 16.30 -10.58
C VAL A 69 -21.13 16.19 -9.16
N PRO A 70 -21.99 16.04 -8.12
CA PRO A 70 -21.52 15.90 -6.76
C PRO A 70 -20.51 14.75 -6.72
N GLN A 71 -19.23 15.04 -6.54
CA GLN A 71 -18.21 14.01 -6.44
C GLN A 71 -18.36 13.36 -5.07
N GLN A 72 -18.82 12.13 -5.09
CA GLN A 72 -18.85 11.32 -3.86
C GLN A 72 -17.41 11.14 -3.37
N PRO A 73 -17.13 11.37 -2.08
CA PRO A 73 -15.79 11.19 -1.53
C PRO A 73 -15.36 9.73 -1.68
N THR A 74 -14.07 9.53 -1.97
CA THR A 74 -13.47 8.22 -2.13
C THR A 74 -12.61 7.85 -0.93
N ALA A 75 -12.36 6.56 -0.72
CA ALA A 75 -11.49 6.08 0.36
C ALA A 75 -10.06 6.64 0.28
N GLU A 76 -9.57 6.93 -0.93
CA GLU A 76 -8.24 7.50 -1.17
C GLU A 76 -8.07 8.92 -0.61
N GLN A 77 -9.18 9.64 -0.41
CA GLN A 77 -9.19 10.99 0.16
C GLN A 77 -9.16 10.99 1.69
N ILE A 78 -9.17 9.79 2.31
CA ILE A 78 -9.18 9.62 3.75
C ILE A 78 -7.85 9.09 4.21
N GLN A 79 -7.20 9.81 5.12
CA GLN A 79 -5.98 9.34 5.75
C GLN A 79 -6.18 9.13 7.25
N LEU A 80 -5.89 7.93 7.73
CA LEU A 80 -5.88 7.59 9.15
C LEU A 80 -4.45 7.65 9.67
N THR A 81 -4.22 8.46 10.71
CA THR A 81 -2.88 8.64 11.29
C THR A 81 -2.92 8.49 12.81
N ASN A 82 -1.75 8.26 13.41
CA ASN A 82 -1.58 8.17 14.86
C ASN A 82 -2.52 7.18 15.55
N MET A 83 -2.83 6.08 14.85
CA MET A 83 -3.72 5.05 15.40
C MET A 83 -3.10 4.35 16.61
N LYS A 84 -3.87 4.28 17.68
CA LYS A 84 -3.48 3.67 18.97
C LYS A 84 -4.58 2.80 19.49
N ILE A 85 -4.20 1.72 20.16
CA ILE A 85 -5.10 0.85 20.88
C ILE A 85 -5.34 1.47 22.26
N ALA A 86 -6.59 1.52 22.67
CA ALA A 86 -6.98 1.87 24.03
C ALA A 86 -8.10 0.95 24.51
N GLN A 87 -8.10 0.65 25.79
CA GLN A 87 -9.18 -0.12 26.42
C GLN A 87 -10.11 0.83 27.16
N SER A 88 -11.39 0.56 27.09
CA SER A 88 -12.35 1.28 27.90
C SER A 88 -12.15 0.90 29.37
N PRO A 89 -12.10 1.86 30.30
CA PRO A 89 -12.04 1.58 31.73
C PRO A 89 -13.29 0.88 32.23
N VAL A 90 -14.37 0.92 31.47
CA VAL A 90 -15.66 0.30 31.81
C VAL A 90 -15.99 -0.75 30.75
N GLY A 91 -16.16 -2.01 31.17
CA GLY A 91 -16.75 -3.07 30.35
C GLY A 91 -15.81 -3.81 29.39
N GLY A 92 -14.48 -3.56 29.41
CA GLY A 92 -13.53 -4.35 28.61
C GLY A 92 -13.62 -4.14 27.08
N ALA A 93 -14.42 -3.19 26.60
CA ALA A 93 -14.49 -2.86 25.17
C ALA A 93 -13.17 -2.28 24.68
N LEU A 94 -12.74 -2.74 23.51
CA LEU A 94 -11.58 -2.20 22.81
C LEU A 94 -12.01 -1.01 21.94
N TYR A 95 -11.23 0.04 21.93
CA TYR A 95 -11.35 1.07 20.89
C TYR A 95 -10.00 1.46 20.33
N LEU A 96 -10.00 1.80 19.06
CA LEU A 96 -8.86 2.44 18.41
C LEU A 96 -9.10 3.95 18.41
N SER A 97 -8.11 4.72 18.81
CA SER A 97 -8.10 6.17 18.70
C SER A 97 -7.05 6.61 17.70
N GLY A 98 -7.32 7.68 16.98
CA GLY A 98 -6.41 8.24 15.99
C GLY A 98 -6.91 9.56 15.46
N ILE A 99 -6.37 9.98 14.32
CA ILE A 99 -6.75 11.19 13.61
C ILE A 99 -7.18 10.79 12.20
N LEU A 100 -8.34 11.26 11.78
CA LEU A 100 -8.82 11.17 10.41
C LEU A 100 -8.60 12.53 9.74
N HIS A 101 -7.90 12.50 8.60
CA HIS A 101 -7.71 13.64 7.72
C HIS A 101 -8.63 13.50 6.50
N ASN A 102 -9.44 14.51 6.24
CA ASN A 102 -10.19 14.63 5.01
C ASN A 102 -9.35 15.40 3.99
N MET A 103 -8.72 14.69 3.06
CA MET A 103 -7.90 15.28 1.99
C MET A 103 -8.75 15.66 0.76
N GLY A 104 -10.06 15.40 0.82
CA GLY A 104 -11.00 15.69 -0.26
C GLY A 104 -11.57 17.12 -0.19
N ASN A 105 -12.43 17.41 -1.15
CA ASN A 105 -13.14 18.68 -1.30
C ASN A 105 -14.61 18.63 -0.85
N THR A 106 -15.04 17.52 -0.29
CA THR A 106 -16.41 17.24 0.13
C THR A 106 -16.44 16.99 1.64
N ALA A 107 -17.47 17.49 2.34
CA ALA A 107 -17.61 17.19 3.77
C ALA A 107 -18.00 15.72 3.98
N ILE A 108 -17.30 15.04 4.90
CA ILE A 108 -17.49 13.62 5.19
C ILE A 108 -18.51 13.46 6.30
N THR A 109 -19.57 12.71 6.03
CA THR A 109 -20.66 12.40 6.95
C THR A 109 -20.64 10.97 7.45
N GLY A 110 -19.79 10.11 6.90
CA GLY A 110 -19.63 8.74 7.36
C GLY A 110 -18.39 8.07 6.77
N VAL A 111 -17.74 7.25 7.58
CA VAL A 111 -16.61 6.41 7.19
C VAL A 111 -16.79 5.04 7.81
N GLN A 112 -16.64 3.99 6.98
CA GLN A 112 -16.53 2.60 7.43
C GLN A 112 -15.10 2.13 7.30
N VAL A 113 -14.60 1.48 8.35
CA VAL A 113 -13.26 0.90 8.37
C VAL A 113 -13.36 -0.59 8.62
N GLN A 114 -12.70 -1.36 7.78
CA GLN A 114 -12.47 -2.78 7.99
C GLN A 114 -11.20 -2.96 8.80
N ALA A 115 -11.31 -3.68 9.91
CA ALA A 115 -10.19 -4.04 10.78
C ALA A 115 -9.93 -5.56 10.69
N GLN A 116 -8.69 -5.93 10.41
CA GLN A 116 -8.25 -7.32 10.37
C GLN A 116 -7.40 -7.63 11.61
N PHE A 117 -7.89 -8.53 12.45
CA PHE A 117 -7.22 -8.98 13.65
C PHE A 117 -6.30 -10.17 13.35
N LEU A 118 -5.04 -10.08 13.76
CA LEU A 118 -4.06 -11.13 13.57
C LEU A 118 -3.80 -11.89 14.88
N GLY A 119 -3.60 -13.19 14.75
CA GLY A 119 -3.19 -14.04 15.87
C GLY A 119 -1.70 -13.92 16.17
N ARG A 120 -1.26 -14.56 17.26
CA ARG A 120 0.14 -14.51 17.75
C ARG A 120 1.17 -14.96 16.72
N ASN A 121 0.80 -15.89 15.83
CA ASN A 121 1.69 -16.43 14.79
C ASN A 121 1.40 -15.85 13.39
N GLY A 122 0.63 -14.75 13.32
CA GLY A 122 0.34 -14.07 12.08
C GLY A 122 -0.90 -14.51 11.29
N PRO A 123 -1.61 -15.63 11.60
CA PRO A 123 -2.82 -15.93 10.86
C PRO A 123 -3.88 -14.86 11.11
N MET A 124 -4.67 -14.55 10.08
CA MET A 124 -5.84 -13.70 10.21
C MET A 124 -6.91 -14.46 11.00
N LEU A 125 -7.40 -13.87 12.08
CA LEU A 125 -8.41 -14.45 12.94
C LEU A 125 -9.81 -14.01 12.55
N GLU A 126 -9.98 -12.71 12.35
CA GLU A 126 -11.28 -12.11 12.10
C GLU A 126 -11.13 -10.80 11.32
N THR A 127 -12.12 -10.52 10.51
CA THR A 127 -12.28 -9.25 9.80
C THR A 127 -13.60 -8.62 10.19
N VAL A 128 -13.58 -7.42 10.72
CA VAL A 128 -14.76 -6.70 11.23
C VAL A 128 -14.83 -5.32 10.59
N THR A 129 -16.01 -4.93 10.10
CA THR A 129 -16.25 -3.56 9.62
C THR A 129 -16.98 -2.76 10.70
N ARG A 130 -16.48 -1.55 10.98
CA ARG A 130 -17.02 -0.65 12.00
C ARG A 130 -17.09 0.79 11.51
N PRO A 131 -18.10 1.54 11.94
CA PRO A 131 -18.16 2.98 11.68
C PRO A 131 -17.11 3.72 12.49
N VAL A 132 -16.60 4.78 11.90
CA VAL A 132 -15.74 5.75 12.56
C VAL A 132 -16.59 6.80 13.25
N GLN A 133 -16.28 7.10 14.52
CA GLN A 133 -16.91 8.17 15.27
C GLN A 133 -15.92 9.33 15.45
N GLY A 134 -16.39 10.55 15.23
CA GLY A 134 -15.62 11.76 15.53
C GLY A 134 -15.58 12.02 17.03
N ILE A 135 -14.52 12.63 17.52
CA ILE A 135 -14.43 13.13 18.88
C ILE A 135 -14.67 14.64 18.84
N VAL A 136 -15.71 15.09 19.55
CA VAL A 136 -16.07 16.48 19.70
C VAL A 136 -15.99 16.89 21.16
N GLY A 137 -15.56 18.13 21.42
CA GLY A 137 -15.42 18.66 22.78
C GLY A 137 -14.01 18.50 23.35
N GLY A 138 -13.74 19.32 24.33
CA GLY A 138 -12.54 19.66 25.09
C GLY A 138 -11.27 18.84 24.97
N SER A 139 -10.17 19.58 24.94
CA SER A 139 -8.80 19.04 24.98
C SER A 139 -8.45 18.32 26.29
N THR A 140 -9.35 18.29 27.28
CA THR A 140 -9.16 17.63 28.56
C THR A 140 -9.80 16.25 28.52
N ALA A 141 -9.06 15.22 28.88
CA ALA A 141 -9.38 13.80 28.73
C ALA A 141 -10.72 13.33 29.37
N GLY A 142 -11.45 14.19 30.06
CA GLY A 142 -12.71 13.88 30.73
C GLY A 142 -13.98 14.27 29.95
N ASN A 143 -13.90 15.20 29.01
CA ASN A 143 -15.09 15.78 28.35
C ASN A 143 -15.19 15.50 26.83
N ALA A 144 -14.36 14.61 26.31
CA ALA A 144 -14.39 14.25 24.90
C ALA A 144 -15.51 13.24 24.65
N THR A 145 -16.52 13.63 23.88
CA THR A 145 -17.66 12.79 23.51
C THR A 145 -17.47 12.26 22.10
N SER A 146 -17.70 10.95 21.91
CA SER A 146 -17.79 10.34 20.59
C SER A 146 -19.11 10.71 19.95
N GLN A 147 -19.08 11.17 18.72
CA GLN A 147 -20.25 11.59 17.96
C GLN A 147 -20.22 10.99 16.55
N ASP A 148 -21.38 10.63 16.05
CA ASP A 148 -21.52 10.19 14.67
C ASP A 148 -21.15 11.31 13.70
N LEU A 149 -20.48 10.97 12.60
CA LEU A 149 -20.04 11.95 11.59
C LEU A 149 -21.22 12.57 10.85
N THR A 150 -22.40 11.97 10.87
CA THR A 150 -23.62 12.58 10.30
C THR A 150 -24.03 13.83 11.07
N GLN A 151 -23.81 13.86 12.38
CA GLN A 151 -24.11 14.99 13.25
C GLN A 151 -22.99 16.03 13.31
N ALA A 152 -21.74 15.57 13.11
CA ALA A 152 -20.56 16.41 13.09
C ALA A 152 -19.68 16.07 11.88
N PRO A 153 -20.03 16.51 10.67
CA PRO A 153 -19.28 16.23 9.46
C PRO A 153 -17.86 16.77 9.55
N ILE A 154 -16.90 16.02 8.96
CA ILE A 154 -15.51 16.45 8.83
C ILE A 154 -15.36 17.26 7.55
N GLN A 155 -15.02 18.54 7.69
CA GLN A 155 -14.93 19.47 6.58
C GLN A 155 -13.75 19.16 5.65
N PRO A 156 -13.76 19.65 4.40
CA PRO A 156 -12.61 19.58 3.51
C PRO A 156 -11.32 20.08 4.18
N ASN A 157 -10.23 19.34 4.02
CA ASN A 157 -8.91 19.60 4.61
C ASN A 157 -8.88 19.66 6.15
N GLU A 158 -9.93 19.18 6.81
CA GLU A 158 -9.97 19.09 8.28
C GLU A 158 -9.33 17.79 8.76
N ALA A 159 -8.62 17.89 9.89
CA ALA A 159 -8.13 16.76 10.66
C ALA A 159 -8.87 16.69 11.99
N ARG A 160 -9.47 15.53 12.29
CA ARG A 160 -10.27 15.36 13.51
C ARG A 160 -9.86 14.10 14.25
N PRO A 161 -9.76 14.14 15.59
CA PRO A 161 -9.63 12.95 16.42
C PRO A 161 -10.83 12.03 16.25
N ILE A 162 -10.58 10.73 16.18
CA ILE A 162 -11.61 9.72 15.96
C ILE A 162 -11.48 8.54 16.92
N ARG A 163 -12.57 7.77 17.03
CA ARG A 163 -12.60 6.44 17.68
C ARG A 163 -13.30 5.43 16.80
N ILE A 164 -12.83 4.18 16.90
CA ILE A 164 -13.46 3.00 16.31
C ILE A 164 -13.65 1.99 17.43
N TYR A 165 -14.89 1.59 17.69
CA TYR A 165 -15.23 0.70 18.80
C TYR A 165 -15.37 -0.74 18.34
N PHE A 166 -14.87 -1.65 19.18
CA PHE A 166 -15.01 -3.09 19.03
C PHE A 166 -15.60 -3.67 20.31
N GLU A 167 -16.81 -4.20 20.21
CA GLU A 167 -17.50 -4.83 21.33
C GLU A 167 -16.85 -6.14 21.72
N HIS A 168 -16.31 -6.86 20.72
CA HIS A 168 -15.65 -8.13 20.88
C HIS A 168 -14.27 -8.10 20.20
N VAL A 169 -13.34 -8.79 20.80
CA VAL A 169 -12.01 -9.01 20.29
C VAL A 169 -11.81 -10.51 20.12
N PRO A 170 -11.33 -11.00 18.99
CA PRO A 170 -11.18 -12.43 18.75
C PRO A 170 -10.21 -13.07 19.75
N ALA A 171 -10.58 -14.25 20.24
CA ALA A 171 -9.71 -15.03 21.11
C ALA A 171 -8.40 -15.37 20.37
N GLY A 172 -7.27 -15.15 21.04
CA GLY A 172 -5.94 -15.40 20.44
C GLY A 172 -5.34 -14.23 19.67
N TRP A 173 -6.00 -13.08 19.66
CA TRP A 173 -5.44 -11.85 19.09
C TRP A 173 -4.08 -11.51 19.72
N ASN A 174 -3.15 -11.02 18.89
CA ASN A 174 -1.79 -10.72 19.30
C ASN A 174 -1.61 -9.39 20.06
N HIS A 175 -2.70 -8.68 20.32
CA HIS A 175 -2.75 -7.35 20.95
C HIS A 175 -1.99 -6.23 20.18
N GLN A 176 -1.65 -6.46 18.92
CA GLN A 176 -1.09 -5.42 18.06
C GLN A 176 -2.20 -4.66 17.34
N LEU A 177 -1.87 -3.47 16.82
CA LEU A 177 -2.80 -2.69 16.03
C LEU A 177 -3.31 -3.53 14.84
N PRO A 178 -4.65 -3.72 14.69
CA PRO A 178 -5.19 -4.44 13.55
C PRO A 178 -4.88 -3.68 12.26
N GLN A 179 -4.82 -4.42 11.15
CA GLN A 179 -4.70 -3.80 9.83
C GLN A 179 -6.02 -3.10 9.50
N LEU A 180 -5.94 -1.81 9.17
CA LEU A 180 -7.11 -0.97 8.92
C LEU A 180 -7.20 -0.61 7.44
N THR A 181 -8.39 -0.76 6.86
CA THR A 181 -8.69 -0.37 5.48
C THR A 181 -10.00 0.41 5.46
N VAL A 182 -9.99 1.59 4.89
CA VAL A 182 -11.23 2.37 4.64
C VAL A 182 -12.01 1.69 3.52
N THR A 183 -13.24 1.29 3.79
CA THR A 183 -14.08 0.55 2.82
C THR A 183 -15.18 1.40 2.20
N THR A 184 -15.75 2.32 2.97
CA THR A 184 -16.84 3.16 2.52
C THR A 184 -16.68 4.57 3.07
N VAL A 185 -16.90 5.55 2.22
CA VAL A 185 -16.94 6.97 2.61
C VAL A 185 -18.24 7.58 2.07
N THR A 186 -18.96 8.27 2.94
CA THR A 186 -20.13 9.04 2.57
C THR A 186 -19.88 10.51 2.85
N GLY A 187 -20.40 11.38 2.01
CA GLY A 187 -20.22 12.81 2.17
C GLY A 187 -21.37 13.59 1.55
N THR A 188 -21.43 14.86 1.90
CA THR A 188 -22.35 15.82 1.33
C THR A 188 -21.56 16.94 0.67
N THR A 189 -21.96 17.30 -0.53
CA THR A 189 -21.48 18.54 -1.15
C THR A 189 -22.04 19.73 -0.35
N PRO A 190 -21.23 20.71 -0.02
CA PRO A 190 -21.65 21.91 0.69
C PRO A 190 -22.69 22.72 -0.10
#